data_924c421b004a1c25ce4d07c447e28005
#
_entry.id   924c421b004a1c25ce4d07c447e28005
#
_cell.length_a   1.000
_cell.length_b   1.000
_cell.length_c   1.000
_cell.angle_alpha   90.00
_cell.angle_beta   90.00
_cell.angle_gamma   90.00
#
_symmetry.space_group_name_H-M   'P 1'
#
loop_
_entity.id
_entity.type
_entity.pdbx_description
1 polymer ?
#
loop_
_entity_poly.entity_id
_entity_poly.type
_entity_poly.pdbx_seq_one_letter_code
_entity_poly.pdbx_strand_id
1 'polypeptide(L)' 'MAESNPSAELVAFVAKGLVGHPDAVRVNVVDGGRMLELETSEEDRGRVIGRQGRVARAMRAVLMASRHGRDVRLDIVD' A
#
# COMPACT_ATOMS: atom_id res chain seq x y z
N MET A 1 -0.40 -22.46 2.70
CA MET A 1 0.21 -21.20 3.11
C MET A 1 0.14 -20.21 1.96
N ALA A 2 -0.28 -19.00 2.24
CA ALA A 2 -0.36 -17.98 1.22
C ALA A 2 1.05 -17.64 0.73
N GLU A 3 1.19 -17.45 -0.57
CA GLU A 3 2.44 -17.01 -1.12
C GLU A 3 2.69 -15.58 -0.68
N SER A 4 3.93 -15.28 -0.32
CA SER A 4 4.27 -13.91 0.00
C SER A 4 4.40 -13.10 -1.28
N ASN A 5 3.93 -11.86 -1.22
CA ASN A 5 4.06 -10.93 -2.32
C ASN A 5 4.94 -9.78 -1.84
N PRO A 6 6.17 -9.68 -2.36
CA PRO A 6 7.11 -8.66 -1.86
C PRO A 6 6.59 -7.23 -1.96
N SER A 7 5.86 -6.92 -3.02
CA SER A 7 5.29 -5.58 -3.18
C SER A 7 4.21 -5.31 -2.13
N ALA A 8 3.35 -6.29 -1.87
CA ALA A 8 2.32 -6.15 -0.84
C ALA A 8 2.94 -6.03 0.54
N GLU A 9 3.99 -6.79 0.83
CA GLU A 9 4.68 -6.71 2.10
C GLU A 9 5.32 -5.34 2.31
N LEU A 10 5.90 -4.78 1.25
CA LEU A 10 6.51 -3.46 1.31
C LEU A 10 5.46 -2.39 1.60
N VAL A 11 4.35 -2.41 0.88
CA VAL A 11 3.25 -1.46 1.10
C VAL A 11 2.70 -1.59 2.52
N ALA A 12 2.48 -2.82 2.97
CA ALA A 12 1.96 -3.05 4.31
C ALA A 12 2.92 -2.50 5.37
N PHE A 13 4.21 -2.74 5.20
CA PHE A 13 5.22 -2.26 6.13
C PHE A 13 5.21 -0.74 6.23
N VAL A 14 5.21 -0.06 5.09
CA VAL A 14 5.22 1.40 5.06
C VAL A 14 3.92 1.95 5.66
N ALA A 15 2.78 1.39 5.25
CA ALA A 15 1.48 1.86 5.75
C ALA A 15 1.36 1.68 7.25
N LYS A 16 1.76 0.53 7.77
CA LYS A 16 1.68 0.27 9.21
C LYS A 16 2.55 1.22 10.03
N GLY A 17 3.63 1.72 9.44
CA GLY A 17 4.49 2.69 10.10
C GLY A 17 3.91 4.10 10.14
N LEU A 18 2.90 4.38 9.33
CA LEU A 18 2.32 5.72 9.20
C LEU A 18 1.00 5.90 9.94
N VAL A 19 0.30 4.80 10.23
CA VAL A 19 -1.08 4.88 10.70
C VAL A 19 -1.17 4.73 12.21
N GLY A 20 -2.31 5.17 12.76
CA GLY A 20 -2.61 5.00 14.18
C GLY A 20 -3.24 3.65 14.48
N HIS A 21 -3.76 2.96 13.46
CA HIS A 21 -4.44 1.66 13.63
C HIS A 21 -3.82 0.62 12.69
N PRO A 22 -2.59 0.16 12.99
CA PRO A 22 -1.91 -0.78 12.10
C PRO A 22 -2.64 -2.09 11.92
N ASP A 23 -3.44 -2.51 12.90
CA ASP A 23 -4.22 -3.75 12.80
C ASP A 23 -5.31 -3.68 11.73
N ALA A 24 -5.68 -2.46 11.31
CA ALA A 24 -6.69 -2.27 10.27
C ALA A 24 -6.09 -2.21 8.87
N VAL A 25 -4.77 -2.23 8.76
CA VAL A 25 -4.10 -2.21 7.46
C VAL A 25 -4.24 -3.55 6.78
N ARG A 26 -4.74 -3.54 5.54
CA ARG A 26 -4.82 -4.72 4.70
C ARG A 26 -4.35 -4.36 3.31
N VAL A 27 -3.63 -5.27 2.68
CA VAL A 27 -3.21 -5.10 1.29
C VAL A 27 -3.74 -6.30 0.52
N ASN A 28 -4.64 -6.02 -0.41
CA ASN A 28 -5.23 -7.05 -1.25
C ASN A 28 -4.49 -7.10 -2.58
N VAL A 29 -4.04 -8.29 -2.94
CA VAL A 29 -3.35 -8.51 -4.21
C VAL A 29 -4.41 -8.88 -5.24
N VAL A 30 -4.56 -8.09 -6.26
CA VAL A 30 -5.57 -8.31 -7.29
C VAL A 30 -4.93 -8.29 -8.68
N ASP A 31 -5.71 -8.70 -9.66
CA ASP A 31 -5.30 -8.70 -11.07
C ASP A 31 -3.95 -9.43 -11.28
N GLY A 32 -3.85 -10.62 -10.69
CA GLY A 32 -2.64 -11.43 -10.88
C GLY A 32 -1.38 -10.81 -10.30
N GLY A 33 -1.52 -9.91 -9.34
CA GLY A 33 -0.38 -9.23 -8.72
C GLY A 33 -0.02 -7.92 -9.36
N ARG A 34 -0.77 -7.48 -10.37
CA ARG A 34 -0.50 -6.22 -11.05
C ARG A 34 -1.02 -5.01 -10.30
N MET A 35 -1.96 -5.24 -9.38
CA MET A 35 -2.56 -4.18 -8.60
C MET A 35 -2.61 -4.56 -7.14
N LEU A 36 -2.35 -3.60 -6.28
CA LEU A 36 -2.52 -3.74 -4.84
C LEU A 36 -3.57 -2.75 -4.40
N GLU A 37 -4.47 -3.21 -3.54
CA GLU A 37 -5.46 -2.35 -2.92
C GLU A 37 -5.13 -2.24 -1.45
N LEU A 38 -4.86 -1.03 -1.01
CA LEU A 38 -4.53 -0.75 0.39
C LEU A 38 -5.77 -0.28 1.12
N GLU A 39 -6.11 -0.99 2.19
CA GLU A 39 -7.20 -0.61 3.08
C GLU A 39 -6.64 -0.19 4.42
N THR A 40 -7.19 0.85 5.00
CA THR A 40 -6.83 1.32 6.33
C THR A 40 -8.12 1.65 7.08
N SER A 41 -7.99 2.02 8.35
CA SER A 41 -9.14 2.56 9.06
C SER A 41 -9.55 3.87 8.39
N GLU A 42 -10.80 4.24 8.54
CA GLU A 42 -11.31 5.49 7.98
C GLU A 42 -10.51 6.69 8.47
N GLU A 43 -10.15 6.68 9.74
CA GLU A 43 -9.37 7.77 10.34
C GLU A 43 -7.99 7.89 9.71
N ASP A 44 -7.40 6.78 9.31
CA ASP A 44 -6.05 6.77 8.78
C ASP A 44 -5.97 7.01 7.28
N ARG A 45 -7.09 6.92 6.58
CA ARG A 45 -7.09 7.05 5.12
C ARG A 45 -6.47 8.37 4.67
N GLY A 46 -6.86 9.47 5.30
CA GLY A 46 -6.31 10.77 4.96
C GLY A 46 -4.82 10.87 5.22
N ARG A 47 -4.34 10.18 6.26
CA ARG A 47 -2.94 10.17 6.61
C ARG A 47 -2.12 9.40 5.59
N VAL A 48 -2.68 8.29 5.09
CA VAL A 48 -2.00 7.47 4.08
C VAL A 48 -1.99 8.17 2.72
N ILE A 49 -3.07 8.85 2.37
CA ILE A 49 -3.08 9.63 1.14
C ILE A 49 -2.13 10.81 1.26
N GLY A 50 -2.18 11.48 2.41
CA GLY A 50 -1.35 12.64 2.66
C GLY A 50 -1.86 13.90 1.96
N ARG A 51 -1.28 15.03 2.32
CA ARG A 51 -1.66 16.30 1.74
C ARG A 51 -1.36 16.28 0.25
N GLN A 52 -2.37 16.55 -0.58
CA GLN A 52 -2.24 16.56 -2.03
C GLN A 52 -1.74 15.23 -2.60
N GLY A 53 -2.00 14.15 -1.89
CA GLY A 53 -1.60 12.82 -2.33
C GLY A 53 -0.11 12.52 -2.20
N ARG A 54 0.62 13.28 -1.39
CA ARG A 54 2.07 13.13 -1.28
C ARG A 54 2.50 11.76 -0.77
N VAL A 55 1.81 11.27 0.26
CA VAL A 55 2.18 9.98 0.84
C VAL A 55 1.89 8.85 -0.15
N ALA A 56 0.73 8.90 -0.77
CA ALA A 56 0.37 7.89 -1.77
C ALA A 56 1.36 7.91 -2.94
N ARG A 57 1.75 9.09 -3.40
CA ARG A 57 2.73 9.19 -4.49
C ARG A 57 4.10 8.69 -4.08
N ALA A 58 4.49 8.95 -2.83
CA ALA A 58 5.77 8.46 -2.33
C ALA A 58 5.78 6.93 -2.27
N MET A 59 4.68 6.32 -1.83
CA MET A 59 4.58 4.87 -1.82
C MET A 59 4.65 4.28 -3.23
N ARG A 60 3.98 4.93 -4.19
CA ARG A 60 4.05 4.49 -5.58
C ARG A 60 5.47 4.61 -6.14
N ALA A 61 6.18 5.66 -5.77
CA ALA A 61 7.56 5.84 -6.20
C ALA A 61 8.47 4.74 -5.62
N VAL A 62 8.27 4.40 -4.35
CA VAL A 62 9.03 3.32 -3.72
C VAL A 62 8.75 1.99 -4.42
N LEU A 63 7.49 1.72 -4.75
CA LEU A 63 7.13 0.51 -5.49
C LEU A 63 7.83 0.46 -6.85
N MET A 64 7.79 1.55 -7.58
CA MET A 64 8.41 1.62 -8.91
C MET A 64 9.92 1.38 -8.84
N ALA A 65 10.54 1.83 -7.77
CA ALA A 65 11.98 1.66 -7.58
C ALA A 65 12.34 0.27 -7.07
N SER A 66 11.38 -0.49 -6.56
CA SER A 66 11.66 -1.81 -6.02
C SER A 66 11.75 -2.84 -7.14
N ARG A 67 12.50 -3.92 -6.85
CA ARG A 67 12.71 -4.98 -7.83
C ARG A 67 11.41 -5.60 -8.31
N HIS A 68 10.45 -5.75 -7.40
CA HIS A 68 9.21 -6.49 -7.66
C HIS A 68 8.00 -5.59 -7.93
N GLY A 69 8.13 -4.28 -7.74
CA GLY A 69 7.00 -3.37 -7.81
C GLY A 69 6.95 -2.48 -9.04
N ARG A 70 7.86 -2.68 -9.99
CA ARG A 70 7.99 -1.78 -11.14
C ARG A 70 6.69 -1.59 -11.91
N ASP A 71 5.96 -2.67 -12.14
CA ASP A 71 4.72 -2.63 -12.92
C ASP A 71 3.48 -2.79 -12.05
N VAL A 72 3.62 -2.63 -10.74
CA VAL A 72 2.51 -2.81 -9.81
C VAL A 72 1.85 -1.47 -9.55
N ARG A 73 0.52 -1.45 -9.66
CA ARG A 73 -0.29 -0.26 -9.35
C ARG A 73 -0.76 -0.35 -7.91
N LEU A 74 -0.87 0.79 -7.28
CA LEU A 74 -1.35 0.90 -5.91
C LEU A 74 -2.56 1.82 -5.85
N ASP A 75 -3.68 1.27 -5.36
CA ASP A 75 -4.88 2.05 -5.09
C ASP A 75 -5.15 2.02 -3.60
N ILE A 76 -5.58 3.16 -3.07
CA ILE A 76 -6.02 3.25 -1.68
C ILE A 76 -7.53 3.24 -1.72
N VAL A 77 -8.12 2.22 -1.11
CA VAL A 77 -9.56 1.98 -1.22
C VAL A 77 -10.26 2.17 0.13
N ASP A 78 -11.58 2.30 0.04
CA ASP A 78 -12.40 2.49 1.25
C ASP A 78 -12.56 1.20 2.05
#